data_0c58cea48e5cd27e563e1e79061d2712
#
_entry.id   0c58cea48e5cd27e563e1e79061d2712
#
_cell.length_a   1.000
_cell.length_b   1.000
_cell.length_c   1.000
_cell.angle_alpha   90.00
_cell.angle_beta   90.00
_cell.angle_gamma   90.00
#
_symmetry.space_group_name_H-M   'P 1'
#
loop_
_entity.id
_entity.type
_entity.pdbx_description
1 polymer ?
#
loop_
_entity_poly.entity_id
_entity_poly.type
_entity_poly.pdbx_seq_one_letter_code
_entity_poly.pdbx_strand_id
1 'polypeptide(L)'
;MSVSRHGHPWTAPPKKLCETSKKERDEILETGWQVGGLRFRESFDDILTDEKSNRIMSDFIRKKIKETVNDAEVAKTLLPHDHPFGTKRPPIDTEYFETFNRENVTLIDIKKDPVKNLNSDGITLESGNKIQADIIVFATGFDAMTGSLLKLGIVGRNNLTLADAWQNGPRTFLGLSTNGFPNLFMITGPGSPSVLTNMPRAIEQHAEWITNCMKHCDEVGAMTIEAENTAMLNWTEHVTAVANQTLLPKANHSWYFGGNIPGKPRTFMPYSAGLDKFRSNCEQIAKSGYKGFKITQ
;
A
#
# COMPACT_ATOMS: atom_id res chain seq x y z
N MET A 1 -13.27 3.02 18.65
CA MET A 1 -11.91 3.01 19.24
C MET A 1 -11.04 2.19 18.29
N SER A 2 -10.15 2.80 17.52
CA SER A 2 -9.26 2.02 16.65
C SER A 2 -8.00 1.65 17.46
N VAL A 3 -7.61 0.40 17.39
CA VAL A 3 -6.43 -0.11 18.09
C VAL A 3 -5.30 -0.23 17.06
N SER A 4 -4.13 0.35 17.34
CA SER A 4 -2.94 0.18 16.52
C SER A 4 -2.48 -1.28 16.53
N ARG A 5 -1.61 -1.69 15.60
CA ARG A 5 -1.01 -3.04 15.59
C ARG A 5 -0.35 -3.45 16.92
N HIS A 6 -0.06 -2.50 17.79
CA HIS A 6 0.55 -2.69 19.11
C HIS A 6 -0.44 -2.59 20.26
N GLY A 7 -1.76 -2.63 19.99
CA GLY A 7 -2.78 -2.58 21.05
C GLY A 7 -3.00 -1.20 21.69
N HIS A 8 -2.36 -0.15 21.19
CA HIS A 8 -2.57 1.20 21.70
C HIS A 8 -3.72 1.90 20.97
N PRO A 9 -4.55 2.70 21.68
CA PRO A 9 -5.59 3.48 21.04
C PRO A 9 -4.97 4.47 20.05
N TRP A 10 -5.55 4.56 18.86
CA TRP A 10 -5.22 5.61 17.91
C TRP A 10 -5.70 6.94 18.50
N THR A 11 -4.77 7.80 18.78
CA THR A 11 -5.06 9.22 18.98
C THR A 11 -4.89 9.91 17.63
N ALA A 12 -5.84 10.76 17.25
CA ALA A 12 -5.66 11.62 16.09
C ALA A 12 -4.37 12.43 16.26
N PRO A 13 -3.58 12.65 15.19
CA PRO A 13 -2.43 13.53 15.26
C PRO A 13 -2.88 14.91 15.78
N PRO A 14 -2.23 15.47 16.79
CA PRO A 14 -2.78 16.64 17.47
C PRO A 14 -2.70 17.92 16.64
N LYS A 15 -1.84 17.99 15.61
CA LYS A 15 -1.57 19.21 14.84
C LYS A 15 -1.06 18.93 13.42
N LYS A 16 -1.21 19.91 12.55
CA LYS A 16 -0.47 19.96 11.29
C LYS A 16 0.96 20.43 11.54
N LEU A 17 1.91 19.83 10.85
CA LEU A 17 3.32 20.20 10.98
C LEU A 17 3.56 21.67 10.60
N CYS A 18 2.85 22.17 9.59
CA CYS A 18 2.95 23.58 9.16
C CYS A 18 2.45 24.58 10.21
N GLU A 19 1.65 24.16 11.19
CA GLU A 19 1.11 24.99 12.27
C GLU A 19 2.00 24.99 13.53
N THR A 20 3.08 24.20 13.56
CA THR A 20 3.99 24.09 14.71
C THR A 20 5.19 25.03 14.60
N SER A 21 5.65 25.56 15.75
CA SER A 21 6.95 26.25 15.81
C SER A 21 8.10 25.27 15.57
N LYS A 22 9.27 25.78 15.17
CA LYS A 22 10.44 24.92 14.94
C LYS A 22 10.79 24.09 16.18
N LYS A 23 10.82 24.70 17.36
CA LYS A 23 11.14 24.01 18.62
C LYS A 23 10.16 22.88 18.92
N GLU A 24 8.87 23.17 18.89
CA GLU A 24 7.81 22.20 19.16
C GLU A 24 7.86 21.03 18.17
N ARG A 25 8.06 21.33 16.88
CA ARG A 25 8.19 20.32 15.85
C ARG A 25 9.38 19.39 16.08
N ASP A 26 10.55 19.96 16.38
CA ASP A 26 11.76 19.18 16.62
C ASP A 26 11.61 18.28 17.85
N GLU A 27 10.93 18.76 18.92
CA GLU A 27 10.59 17.96 20.10
C GLU A 27 9.63 16.80 19.77
N ILE A 28 8.58 17.05 18.97
CA ILE A 28 7.62 16.02 18.56
C ILE A 28 8.30 14.95 17.69
N LEU A 29 9.12 15.36 16.71
CA LEU A 29 9.83 14.45 15.83
C LEU A 29 10.84 13.59 16.61
N GLU A 30 11.59 14.17 17.53
CA GLU A 30 12.56 13.45 18.34
C GLU A 30 11.85 12.47 19.31
N THR A 31 10.78 12.91 19.96
CA THR A 31 9.98 12.04 20.82
C THR A 31 9.37 10.88 20.04
N GLY A 32 8.80 11.18 18.87
CA GLY A 32 8.23 10.15 17.98
C GLY A 32 9.29 9.14 17.51
N TRP A 33 10.50 9.62 17.23
CA TRP A 33 11.63 8.76 16.86
C TRP A 33 12.03 7.82 18.01
N GLN A 34 12.13 8.33 19.24
CA GLN A 34 12.46 7.53 20.42
C GLN A 34 11.40 6.46 20.74
N VAL A 35 10.12 6.81 20.58
CA VAL A 35 9.02 5.85 20.75
C VAL A 35 9.02 4.81 19.65
N GLY A 36 9.43 5.20 18.44
CA GLY A 36 9.58 4.32 17.29
C GLY A 36 8.28 3.78 16.70
N GLY A 37 8.43 2.83 15.79
CA GLY A 37 7.33 2.14 15.16
C GLY A 37 6.48 3.02 14.25
N LEU A 38 5.23 2.61 14.02
CA LEU A 38 4.31 3.33 13.13
C LEU A 38 3.85 4.69 13.69
N ARG A 39 4.01 4.93 14.99
CA ARG A 39 3.63 6.20 15.63
C ARG A 39 4.41 7.40 15.09
N PHE A 40 5.64 7.18 14.65
CA PHE A 40 6.42 8.25 14.03
C PHE A 40 5.72 8.84 12.80
N ARG A 41 5.09 8.00 11.96
CA ARG A 41 4.29 8.46 10.81
C ARG A 41 3.08 9.29 11.21
N GLU A 42 2.58 9.08 12.42
CA GLU A 42 1.36 9.72 12.95
C GLU A 42 1.65 10.97 13.79
N SER A 43 2.90 11.43 13.80
CA SER A 43 3.29 12.63 14.56
C SER A 43 2.57 13.89 14.10
N PHE A 44 2.16 13.96 12.82
CA PHE A 44 1.44 15.08 12.24
C PHE A 44 0.40 14.62 11.21
N ASP A 45 -0.67 15.40 11.04
CA ASP A 45 -1.81 15.07 10.18
C ASP A 45 -1.56 15.36 8.69
N ASP A 46 -0.71 16.34 8.38
CA ASP A 46 -0.51 16.86 7.03
C ASP A 46 0.68 16.27 6.26
N ILE A 47 1.35 15.25 6.79
CA ILE A 47 2.55 14.67 6.17
C ILE A 47 2.29 14.09 4.77
N LEU A 48 1.12 13.52 4.54
CA LEU A 48 0.78 12.93 3.25
C LEU A 48 0.00 13.87 2.33
N THR A 49 -0.33 15.09 2.78
CA THR A 49 -1.15 16.04 2.03
C THR A 49 -0.45 17.37 1.75
N ASP A 50 0.60 17.68 2.50
CA ASP A 50 1.40 18.90 2.31
C ASP A 50 2.87 18.57 2.01
N GLU A 51 3.39 19.14 0.90
CA GLU A 51 4.77 18.87 0.45
C GLU A 51 5.83 19.45 1.39
N LYS A 52 5.57 20.61 2.00
CA LYS A 52 6.52 21.24 2.90
C LYS A 52 6.64 20.45 4.19
N SER A 53 5.51 20.02 4.74
CA SER A 53 5.46 19.15 5.91
C SER A 53 6.14 17.80 5.64
N ASN A 54 5.87 17.20 4.48
CA ASN A 54 6.52 15.97 4.08
C ASN A 54 8.04 16.11 3.92
N ARG A 55 8.50 17.23 3.33
CA ARG A 55 9.95 17.49 3.16
C ARG A 55 10.66 17.56 4.50
N ILE A 56 10.08 18.25 5.47
CA ILE A 56 10.65 18.37 6.82
C ILE A 56 10.78 16.99 7.47
N MET A 57 9.73 16.15 7.37
CA MET A 57 9.76 14.77 7.86
C MET A 57 10.83 13.93 7.13
N SER A 58 10.89 14.05 5.80
CA SER A 58 11.89 13.35 4.98
C SER A 58 13.32 13.75 5.34
N ASP A 59 13.56 15.04 5.58
CA ASP A 59 14.88 15.55 5.95
C ASP A 59 15.29 15.10 7.35
N PHE A 60 14.35 15.01 8.28
CA PHE A 60 14.59 14.43 9.60
C PHE A 60 15.05 12.97 9.50
N ILE A 61 14.35 12.13 8.72
CA ILE A 61 14.75 10.73 8.50
C ILE A 61 16.13 10.64 7.86
N ARG A 62 16.40 11.44 6.81
CA ARG A 62 17.70 11.46 6.15
C ARG A 62 18.82 11.86 7.10
N LYS A 63 18.56 12.81 8.01
CA LYS A 63 19.50 13.19 9.05
C LYS A 63 19.80 12.01 9.98
N LYS A 64 18.78 11.31 10.47
CA LYS A 64 18.94 10.13 11.34
C LYS A 64 19.76 9.02 10.69
N ILE A 65 19.50 8.72 9.41
CA ILE A 65 20.28 7.73 8.66
C ILE A 65 21.77 8.12 8.60
N LYS A 66 22.05 9.41 8.30
CA LYS A 66 23.43 9.92 8.25
C LYS A 66 24.13 9.91 9.60
N GLU A 67 23.39 10.08 10.70
CA GLU A 67 23.93 10.00 12.06
C GLU A 67 24.22 8.56 12.47
N THR A 68 23.51 7.59 11.90
CA THR A 68 23.63 6.17 12.24
C THR A 68 24.71 5.46 11.42
N VAL A 69 24.82 5.76 10.11
CA VAL A 69 25.76 5.09 9.20
C VAL A 69 27.08 5.84 9.13
N ASN A 70 28.16 5.20 9.52
CA ASN A 70 29.50 5.83 9.64
C ASN A 70 30.12 6.22 8.30
N ASP A 71 29.95 5.36 7.27
CA ASP A 71 30.47 5.64 5.93
C ASP A 71 29.51 6.57 5.16
N ALA A 72 30.02 7.72 4.73
CA ALA A 72 29.22 8.75 4.08
C ALA A 72 28.66 8.33 2.71
N GLU A 73 29.37 7.51 1.93
CA GLU A 73 28.90 7.03 0.62
C GLU A 73 27.85 5.91 0.80
N VAL A 74 28.03 5.03 1.76
CA VAL A 74 27.03 4.04 2.17
C VAL A 74 25.77 4.75 2.67
N ALA A 75 25.91 5.71 3.58
CA ALA A 75 24.78 6.52 4.07
C ALA A 75 24.02 7.17 2.92
N LYS A 76 24.73 7.82 1.99
CA LYS A 76 24.16 8.49 0.82
C LYS A 76 23.36 7.52 -0.08
N THR A 77 23.87 6.30 -0.25
CA THR A 77 23.21 5.26 -1.05
C THR A 77 21.91 4.77 -0.39
N LEU A 78 21.88 4.72 0.94
CA LEU A 78 20.73 4.29 1.73
C LEU A 78 19.64 5.36 1.87
N LEU A 79 19.94 6.64 1.58
CA LEU A 79 18.95 7.72 1.72
C LEU A 79 17.77 7.56 0.75
N PRO A 80 16.52 7.69 1.21
CA PRO A 80 15.35 7.71 0.34
C PRO A 80 15.28 9.06 -0.41
N HIS A 81 15.57 9.03 -1.73
CA HIS A 81 15.56 10.23 -2.58
C HIS A 81 14.41 10.24 -3.61
N ASP A 82 13.84 9.07 -3.92
CA ASP A 82 12.96 8.87 -5.06
C ASP A 82 11.47 9.00 -4.74
N HIS A 83 11.12 9.28 -3.49
CA HIS A 83 9.72 9.41 -3.07
C HIS A 83 9.57 10.22 -1.78
N PRO A 84 8.40 10.90 -1.59
CA PRO A 84 8.05 11.53 -0.32
C PRO A 84 7.88 10.51 0.81
N PHE A 85 8.20 10.88 2.05
CA PHE A 85 8.02 10.01 3.21
C PHE A 85 6.58 9.51 3.32
N GLY A 86 6.41 8.22 3.60
CA GLY A 86 5.10 7.57 3.80
C GLY A 86 4.31 7.26 2.52
N THR A 87 4.79 7.67 1.34
CA THR A 87 4.16 7.32 0.05
C THR A 87 4.48 5.90 -0.41
N LYS A 88 5.54 5.32 0.12
CA LYS A 88 5.77 3.87 0.24
C LYS A 88 5.63 3.50 1.71
N ARG A 89 5.24 2.28 2.01
CA ARG A 89 5.11 1.83 3.40
C ARG A 89 6.48 1.84 4.07
N PRO A 90 6.73 2.71 5.08
CA PRO A 90 7.99 2.69 5.80
C PRO A 90 8.08 1.36 6.59
N PRO A 91 9.15 0.59 6.43
CA PRO A 91 9.38 -0.57 7.30
C PRO A 91 9.70 -0.09 8.72
N ILE A 92 9.39 -0.94 9.71
CA ILE A 92 9.87 -0.74 11.08
C ILE A 92 11.28 -1.31 11.09
N ASP A 93 12.22 -0.49 11.51
CA ASP A 93 13.63 -0.83 11.62
C ASP A 93 13.99 -1.33 13.02
N THR A 94 14.91 -2.29 13.07
CA THR A 94 15.62 -2.72 14.29
C THR A 94 17.06 -3.01 13.85
N GLU A 95 17.95 -2.03 14.07
CA GLU A 95 19.39 -2.10 13.75
C GLU A 95 19.73 -2.35 12.26
N TYR A 96 18.78 -2.03 11.34
CA TYR A 96 19.03 -2.20 9.90
C TYR A 96 20.16 -1.29 9.42
N PHE A 97 20.13 -0.02 9.78
CA PHE A 97 21.16 0.95 9.36
C PHE A 97 22.50 0.72 10.08
N GLU A 98 22.48 0.36 11.35
CA GLU A 98 23.65 0.01 12.14
C GLU A 98 24.39 -1.20 11.56
N THR A 99 23.67 -2.12 10.92
CA THR A 99 24.23 -3.29 10.26
C THR A 99 25.29 -2.92 9.22
N PHE A 100 25.13 -1.79 8.53
CA PHE A 100 26.09 -1.33 7.51
C PHE A 100 27.40 -0.76 8.08
N ASN A 101 27.51 -0.61 9.41
CA ASN A 101 28.75 -0.24 10.09
C ASN A 101 29.64 -1.44 10.40
N ARG A 102 29.18 -2.67 10.10
CA ARG A 102 29.94 -3.89 10.37
C ARG A 102 30.90 -4.20 9.22
N GLU A 103 32.11 -4.60 9.54
CA GLU A 103 33.18 -4.92 8.56
C GLU A 103 32.79 -6.05 7.57
N ASN A 104 31.93 -6.96 8.01
CA ASN A 104 31.47 -8.10 7.20
C ASN A 104 30.20 -7.82 6.38
N VAL A 105 29.73 -6.55 6.30
CA VAL A 105 28.56 -6.16 5.53
C VAL A 105 28.95 -5.21 4.42
N THR A 106 28.61 -5.55 3.18
CA THR A 106 28.86 -4.72 2.00
C THR A 106 27.55 -4.35 1.32
N LEU A 107 27.33 -3.06 1.10
CA LEU A 107 26.21 -2.56 0.32
C LEU A 107 26.58 -2.45 -1.15
N ILE A 108 25.75 -3.01 -2.02
CA ILE A 108 25.90 -2.91 -3.48
C ILE A 108 24.67 -2.27 -4.07
N ASP A 109 24.85 -1.16 -4.78
CA ASP A 109 23.77 -0.45 -5.48
C ASP A 109 23.56 -1.07 -6.87
N ILE A 110 22.64 -2.01 -6.97
CA ILE A 110 22.31 -2.69 -8.23
C ILE A 110 21.62 -1.78 -9.27
N LYS A 111 21.28 -0.54 -8.93
CA LYS A 111 20.85 0.46 -9.92
C LYS A 111 22.05 1.02 -10.69
N LYS A 112 23.23 1.09 -10.05
CA LYS A 112 24.46 1.56 -10.66
C LYS A 112 25.20 0.43 -11.35
N ASP A 113 25.22 -0.74 -10.74
CA ASP A 113 25.89 -1.92 -11.27
C ASP A 113 24.96 -3.14 -11.17
N PRO A 114 24.10 -3.34 -12.20
CA PRO A 114 23.07 -4.38 -12.19
C PRO A 114 23.64 -5.79 -12.13
N VAL A 115 22.83 -6.72 -11.59
CA VAL A 115 23.12 -8.14 -11.64
C VAL A 115 23.05 -8.64 -13.09
N LYS A 116 24.17 -9.14 -13.60
CA LYS A 116 24.29 -9.72 -14.96
C LYS A 116 23.82 -11.17 -14.98
N ASN A 117 24.38 -11.99 -14.10
CA ASN A 117 24.01 -13.40 -13.98
C ASN A 117 24.35 -13.97 -12.58
N LEU A 118 23.78 -15.12 -12.33
CA LEU A 118 24.12 -15.98 -11.20
C LEU A 118 24.98 -17.14 -11.72
N ASN A 119 25.94 -17.56 -10.94
CA ASN A 119 26.80 -18.71 -11.23
C ASN A 119 27.00 -19.59 -10.00
N SER A 120 27.79 -20.67 -10.12
CA SER A 120 28.05 -21.61 -9.04
C SER A 120 28.70 -20.98 -7.79
N ASP A 121 29.40 -19.86 -7.97
CA ASP A 121 30.24 -19.24 -6.94
C ASP A 121 29.58 -17.98 -6.36
N GLY A 122 28.43 -17.56 -6.91
CA GLY A 122 27.72 -16.36 -6.46
C GLY A 122 27.11 -15.52 -7.59
N ILE A 123 27.36 -14.22 -7.57
CA ILE A 123 26.74 -13.21 -8.45
C ILE A 123 27.83 -12.51 -9.27
N THR A 124 27.56 -12.29 -10.56
CA THR A 124 28.38 -11.42 -11.43
C THR A 124 27.56 -10.17 -11.79
N LEU A 125 28.16 -9.00 -11.60
CA LEU A 125 27.59 -7.71 -11.97
C LEU A 125 27.92 -7.32 -13.42
N GLU A 126 27.23 -6.32 -13.98
CA GLU A 126 27.50 -5.87 -15.36
C GLU A 126 28.91 -5.30 -15.54
N SER A 127 29.48 -4.70 -14.51
CA SER A 127 30.89 -4.28 -14.48
C SER A 127 31.89 -5.41 -14.62
N GLY A 128 31.46 -6.67 -14.45
CA GLY A 128 32.30 -7.84 -14.36
C GLY A 128 32.76 -8.19 -12.95
N ASN A 129 32.41 -7.38 -11.94
CA ASN A 129 32.68 -7.69 -10.54
C ASN A 129 31.95 -8.96 -10.12
N LYS A 130 32.65 -9.82 -9.38
CA LYS A 130 32.11 -11.09 -8.85
C LYS A 130 31.95 -11.00 -7.35
N ILE A 131 30.77 -11.38 -6.87
CA ILE A 131 30.42 -11.46 -5.47
C ILE A 131 30.29 -12.93 -5.13
N GLN A 132 31.21 -13.44 -4.32
CA GLN A 132 31.12 -14.82 -3.82
C GLN A 132 30.04 -14.93 -2.76
N ALA A 133 29.21 -15.97 -2.85
CA ALA A 133 28.16 -16.23 -1.90
C ALA A 133 27.81 -17.72 -1.85
N ASP A 134 27.75 -18.27 -0.65
CA ASP A 134 27.29 -19.65 -0.40
C ASP A 134 25.74 -19.72 -0.43
N ILE A 135 25.07 -18.62 -0.07
CA ILE A 135 23.61 -18.50 -0.01
C ILE A 135 23.18 -17.20 -0.66
N ILE A 136 22.24 -17.28 -1.58
CA ILE A 136 21.58 -16.11 -2.22
C ILE A 136 20.10 -16.09 -1.85
N VAL A 137 19.66 -14.99 -1.23
CA VAL A 137 18.26 -14.78 -0.85
C VAL A 137 17.58 -13.81 -1.80
N PHE A 138 16.59 -14.27 -2.53
CA PHE A 138 15.75 -13.44 -3.38
C PHE A 138 14.63 -12.78 -2.56
N ALA A 139 14.83 -11.54 -2.15
CA ALA A 139 13.84 -10.74 -1.44
C ALA A 139 13.22 -9.67 -2.37
N THR A 140 12.91 -10.03 -3.60
CA THR A 140 12.52 -9.13 -4.70
C THR A 140 11.08 -8.62 -4.61
N GLY A 141 10.32 -9.06 -3.60
CA GLY A 141 8.94 -8.64 -3.34
C GLY A 141 7.90 -9.52 -4.05
N PHE A 142 6.64 -9.10 -3.91
CA PHE A 142 5.48 -9.82 -4.43
C PHE A 142 4.73 -8.99 -5.46
N ASP A 143 4.01 -9.65 -6.36
CA ASP A 143 2.93 -9.04 -7.12
C ASP A 143 1.70 -8.85 -6.23
N ALA A 144 1.78 -7.79 -5.41
CA ALA A 144 0.79 -7.50 -4.39
C ALA A 144 -0.56 -7.10 -4.99
N MET A 145 -1.61 -7.25 -4.19
CA MET A 145 -3.01 -6.89 -4.46
C MET A 145 -3.71 -7.74 -5.53
N THR A 146 -3.15 -7.87 -6.73
CA THR A 146 -3.80 -8.53 -7.86
C THR A 146 -3.15 -9.85 -8.28
N GLY A 147 -1.87 -10.05 -8.00
CA GLY A 147 -1.12 -11.18 -8.54
C GLY A 147 -1.69 -12.54 -8.13
N SER A 148 -2.12 -12.72 -6.88
CA SER A 148 -2.76 -13.96 -6.43
C SER A 148 -4.12 -14.20 -7.09
N LEU A 149 -4.96 -13.14 -7.22
CA LEU A 149 -6.27 -13.22 -7.85
C LEU A 149 -6.15 -13.58 -9.34
N LEU A 150 -5.21 -12.97 -10.05
CA LEU A 150 -4.99 -13.26 -11.48
C LEU A 150 -4.49 -14.70 -11.72
N LYS A 151 -3.72 -15.25 -10.78
CA LYS A 151 -3.22 -16.64 -10.86
C LYS A 151 -4.28 -17.71 -10.58
N LEU A 152 -5.43 -17.34 -9.98
CA LEU A 152 -6.51 -18.29 -9.71
C LEU A 152 -7.27 -18.71 -10.98
N GLY A 153 -7.06 -18.07 -12.11
CA GLY A 153 -7.75 -18.40 -13.36
C GLY A 153 -9.26 -18.17 -13.30
N ILE A 154 -9.71 -17.15 -12.57
CA ILE A 154 -11.13 -16.83 -12.39
C ILE A 154 -11.74 -16.46 -13.74
N VAL A 155 -12.86 -17.11 -14.09
CA VAL A 155 -13.60 -16.89 -15.33
C VAL A 155 -15.03 -16.46 -14.99
N GLY A 156 -15.46 -15.35 -15.56
CA GLY A 156 -16.80 -14.80 -15.42
C GLY A 156 -17.70 -15.09 -16.62
N ARG A 157 -18.67 -14.18 -16.87
CA ARG A 157 -19.62 -14.30 -18.00
C ARG A 157 -18.90 -14.29 -19.34
N ASN A 158 -19.43 -15.02 -20.30
CA ASN A 158 -18.92 -15.10 -21.67
C ASN A 158 -17.44 -15.49 -21.77
N ASN A 159 -16.98 -16.34 -20.88
CA ASN A 159 -15.58 -16.78 -20.76
C ASN A 159 -14.57 -15.63 -20.52
N LEU A 160 -15.02 -14.48 -20.00
CA LEU A 160 -14.16 -13.36 -19.64
C LEU A 160 -13.26 -13.78 -18.47
N THR A 161 -11.94 -13.80 -18.67
CA THR A 161 -11.02 -14.03 -17.57
C THR A 161 -10.82 -12.76 -16.72
N LEU A 162 -10.51 -12.92 -15.44
CA LEU A 162 -10.19 -11.77 -14.59
C LEU A 162 -8.92 -11.03 -15.09
N ALA A 163 -8.00 -11.76 -15.70
CA ALA A 163 -6.80 -11.20 -16.31
C ALA A 163 -7.15 -10.27 -17.48
N ASP A 164 -8.05 -10.69 -18.37
CA ASP A 164 -8.51 -9.85 -19.49
C ASP A 164 -9.32 -8.64 -19.01
N ALA A 165 -10.21 -8.84 -18.02
CA ALA A 165 -10.99 -7.76 -17.44
C ALA A 165 -10.11 -6.66 -16.79
N TRP A 166 -8.97 -7.06 -16.23
CA TRP A 166 -8.05 -6.18 -15.52
C TRP A 166 -6.75 -5.87 -16.31
N GLN A 167 -6.70 -6.16 -17.62
CA GLN A 167 -5.52 -5.90 -18.45
C GLN A 167 -5.02 -4.45 -18.41
N ASN A 168 -5.94 -3.49 -18.22
CA ASN A 168 -5.64 -2.06 -18.08
C ASN A 168 -5.64 -1.58 -16.61
N GLY A 169 -5.47 -2.49 -15.67
CA GLY A 169 -5.54 -2.25 -14.23
C GLY A 169 -6.83 -2.75 -13.59
N PRO A 170 -6.79 -3.07 -12.29
CA PRO A 170 -7.96 -3.58 -11.59
C PRO A 170 -9.07 -2.52 -11.49
N ARG A 171 -10.30 -2.96 -11.76
CA ARG A 171 -11.52 -2.17 -11.58
C ARG A 171 -12.48 -2.96 -10.72
N THR A 172 -12.97 -2.35 -9.68
CA THR A 172 -13.85 -2.99 -8.69
C THR A 172 -14.91 -2.03 -8.22
N PHE A 173 -15.98 -2.57 -7.66
CA PHE A 173 -16.92 -1.80 -6.87
C PHE A 173 -16.68 -2.09 -5.38
N LEU A 174 -16.40 -1.04 -4.60
CA LEU A 174 -16.02 -1.09 -3.18
C LEU A 174 -14.75 -1.93 -2.87
N GLY A 175 -14.03 -2.40 -3.88
CA GLY A 175 -12.96 -3.40 -3.67
C GLY A 175 -13.49 -4.78 -3.27
N LEU A 176 -14.79 -5.00 -3.38
CA LEU A 176 -15.47 -6.22 -2.95
C LEU A 176 -16.00 -7.05 -4.12
N SER A 177 -16.29 -6.44 -5.27
CA SER A 177 -16.81 -7.13 -6.45
C SER A 177 -16.33 -6.47 -7.74
N THR A 178 -16.49 -7.14 -8.88
CA THR A 178 -16.14 -6.61 -10.19
C THR A 178 -17.20 -7.01 -11.23
N ASN A 179 -17.43 -6.16 -12.22
CA ASN A 179 -18.39 -6.42 -13.28
C ASN A 179 -17.95 -7.57 -14.18
N GLY A 180 -18.89 -8.39 -14.64
CA GLY A 180 -18.64 -9.58 -15.45
C GLY A 180 -18.44 -10.86 -14.64
N PHE A 181 -18.43 -10.78 -13.31
CA PHE A 181 -18.15 -11.90 -12.41
C PHE A 181 -19.24 -12.02 -11.33
N PRO A 182 -20.41 -12.57 -11.68
CA PRO A 182 -21.52 -12.74 -10.72
C PRO A 182 -21.09 -13.62 -9.54
N ASN A 183 -21.59 -13.27 -8.36
CA ASN A 183 -21.33 -13.96 -7.09
C ASN A 183 -19.84 -14.01 -6.68
N LEU A 184 -18.96 -13.23 -7.35
CA LEU A 184 -17.57 -13.08 -6.94
C LEU A 184 -17.45 -11.95 -5.91
N PHE A 185 -17.01 -12.29 -4.72
CA PHE A 185 -16.61 -11.35 -3.69
C PHE A 185 -15.13 -11.47 -3.37
N MET A 186 -14.51 -10.34 -3.07
CA MET A 186 -13.11 -10.23 -2.68
C MET A 186 -13.01 -9.60 -1.29
N ILE A 187 -12.19 -10.16 -0.43
CA ILE A 187 -11.82 -9.53 0.84
C ILE A 187 -10.52 -8.76 0.64
N THR A 188 -10.52 -7.48 1.01
CA THR A 188 -9.38 -6.57 0.83
C THR A 188 -8.89 -6.42 -0.60
N GLY A 189 -9.81 -6.51 -1.56
CA GLY A 189 -9.50 -6.34 -2.97
C GLY A 189 -9.09 -4.91 -3.34
N PRO A 190 -8.60 -4.70 -4.58
CA PRO A 190 -8.24 -3.37 -5.10
C PRO A 190 -9.42 -2.41 -4.99
N GLY A 191 -9.18 -1.17 -4.53
CA GLY A 191 -10.22 -0.18 -4.30
C GLY A 191 -10.82 -0.19 -2.90
N SER A 192 -10.40 -1.11 -2.02
CA SER A 192 -10.70 -1.09 -0.58
C SER A 192 -9.54 -0.48 0.23
N PRO A 193 -9.72 -0.13 1.52
CA PRO A 193 -8.66 0.42 2.36
C PRO A 193 -7.42 -0.48 2.46
N SER A 194 -7.62 -1.81 2.46
CA SER A 194 -6.54 -2.79 2.40
C SER A 194 -5.39 -2.42 3.37
N VAL A 195 -4.18 -2.35 2.85
CA VAL A 195 -2.93 -2.13 3.61
C VAL A 195 -2.77 -0.73 4.23
N LEU A 196 -3.62 0.22 3.88
CA LEU A 196 -3.61 1.57 4.47
C LEU A 196 -4.37 1.64 5.81
N THR A 197 -4.91 0.51 6.28
CA THR A 197 -5.59 0.40 7.56
C THR A 197 -5.15 -0.85 8.31
N ASN A 198 -5.74 -1.08 9.50
CA ASN A 198 -5.58 -2.33 10.23
C ASN A 198 -6.29 -3.46 9.45
N MET A 199 -5.50 -4.37 8.85
CA MET A 199 -6.01 -5.43 7.99
C MET A 199 -7.08 -6.32 8.64
N PRO A 200 -6.90 -6.85 9.86
CA PRO A 200 -7.95 -7.61 10.55
C PRO A 200 -9.28 -6.86 10.66
N ARG A 201 -9.25 -5.57 10.96
CA ARG A 201 -10.47 -4.74 11.05
C ARG A 201 -11.15 -4.54 9.70
N ALA A 202 -10.36 -4.37 8.64
CA ALA A 202 -10.91 -4.28 7.28
C ALA A 202 -11.50 -5.63 6.83
N ILE A 203 -10.82 -6.74 7.12
CA ILE A 203 -11.29 -8.09 6.80
C ILE A 203 -12.62 -8.39 7.50
N GLU A 204 -12.72 -8.10 8.80
CA GLU A 204 -13.95 -8.26 9.59
C GLU A 204 -15.12 -7.45 8.98
N GLN A 205 -14.91 -6.17 8.69
CA GLN A 205 -15.91 -5.31 8.07
C GLN A 205 -16.35 -5.83 6.69
N HIS A 206 -15.42 -6.31 5.87
CA HIS A 206 -15.75 -6.88 4.55
C HIS A 206 -16.57 -8.18 4.69
N ALA A 207 -16.16 -9.07 5.61
CA ALA A 207 -16.84 -10.33 5.83
C ALA A 207 -18.28 -10.10 6.34
N GLU A 208 -18.48 -9.20 7.29
CA GLU A 208 -19.80 -8.81 7.80
C GLU A 208 -20.67 -8.23 6.69
N TRP A 209 -20.13 -7.29 5.89
CA TRP A 209 -20.87 -6.65 4.81
C TRP A 209 -21.29 -7.66 3.72
N ILE A 210 -20.35 -8.54 3.28
CA ILE A 210 -20.61 -9.59 2.29
C ILE A 210 -21.67 -10.57 2.83
N THR A 211 -21.56 -10.98 4.08
CA THR A 211 -22.53 -11.87 4.72
C THR A 211 -23.94 -11.27 4.72
N ASN A 212 -24.05 -10.00 5.07
CA ASN A 212 -25.33 -9.29 5.06
C ASN A 212 -25.86 -9.11 3.63
N CYS A 213 -24.99 -8.90 2.65
CA CYS A 213 -25.35 -8.85 1.24
C CYS A 213 -25.92 -10.20 0.75
N MET A 214 -25.28 -11.30 1.11
CA MET A 214 -25.77 -12.65 0.78
C MET A 214 -27.14 -12.93 1.42
N LYS A 215 -27.34 -12.59 2.69
CA LYS A 215 -28.65 -12.70 3.35
C LYS A 215 -29.72 -11.92 2.64
N HIS A 216 -29.42 -10.69 2.22
CA HIS A 216 -30.37 -9.89 1.43
C HIS A 216 -30.71 -10.56 0.09
N CYS A 217 -29.72 -11.15 -0.59
CA CYS A 217 -29.98 -11.92 -1.82
C CYS A 217 -30.94 -13.11 -1.56
N ASP A 218 -30.73 -13.85 -0.48
CA ASP A 218 -31.62 -14.96 -0.08
C ASP A 218 -33.03 -14.46 0.22
N GLU A 219 -33.18 -13.35 0.94
CA GLU A 219 -34.48 -12.75 1.29
C GLU A 219 -35.28 -12.31 0.07
N VAL A 220 -34.61 -11.83 -0.99
CA VAL A 220 -35.28 -11.41 -2.25
C VAL A 220 -35.34 -12.50 -3.30
N GLY A 221 -34.89 -13.72 -2.98
CA GLY A 221 -34.88 -14.86 -3.89
C GLY A 221 -33.93 -14.68 -5.08
N ALA A 222 -32.81 -13.98 -4.87
CA ALA A 222 -31.85 -13.70 -5.91
C ALA A 222 -30.89 -14.88 -6.14
N MET A 223 -30.68 -15.24 -7.40
CA MET A 223 -29.72 -16.24 -7.82
C MET A 223 -28.33 -15.64 -8.08
N THR A 224 -28.28 -14.40 -8.51
CA THR A 224 -26.99 -13.74 -8.79
C THR A 224 -26.95 -12.30 -8.31
N ILE A 225 -25.78 -11.88 -7.86
CA ILE A 225 -25.44 -10.50 -7.58
C ILE A 225 -24.12 -10.15 -8.28
N GLU A 226 -24.06 -9.00 -8.95
CA GLU A 226 -22.92 -8.58 -9.76
C GLU A 226 -22.78 -7.07 -9.72
N ALA A 227 -21.58 -6.53 -9.59
CA ALA A 227 -21.34 -5.10 -9.65
C ALA A 227 -21.75 -4.53 -11.02
N GLU A 228 -22.54 -3.46 -11.05
CA GLU A 228 -22.83 -2.72 -12.27
C GLU A 228 -21.57 -2.04 -12.81
N ASN A 229 -21.41 -2.04 -14.13
CA ASN A 229 -20.25 -1.43 -14.78
C ASN A 229 -20.09 0.05 -14.43
N THR A 230 -21.18 0.81 -14.43
CA THR A 230 -21.17 2.24 -14.08
C THR A 230 -20.75 2.48 -12.63
N ALA A 231 -21.27 1.69 -11.70
CA ALA A 231 -20.90 1.78 -10.28
C ALA A 231 -19.42 1.42 -10.06
N MET A 232 -18.92 0.39 -10.74
CA MET A 232 -17.52 -0.01 -10.71
C MET A 232 -16.59 1.08 -11.24
N LEU A 233 -16.94 1.71 -12.38
CA LEU A 233 -16.14 2.79 -12.97
C LEU A 233 -16.13 4.03 -12.08
N ASN A 234 -17.29 4.47 -11.60
CA ASN A 234 -17.40 5.61 -10.69
C ASN A 234 -16.60 5.38 -9.38
N TRP A 235 -16.62 4.17 -8.84
CA TRP A 235 -15.82 3.84 -7.67
C TRP A 235 -14.32 3.89 -7.96
N THR A 236 -13.89 3.38 -9.11
CA THR A 236 -12.48 3.42 -9.53
C THR A 236 -11.99 4.87 -9.70
N GLU A 237 -12.81 5.73 -10.29
CA GLU A 237 -12.54 7.18 -10.41
C GLU A 237 -12.47 7.85 -9.03
N HIS A 238 -13.41 7.54 -8.14
CA HIS A 238 -13.43 8.05 -6.77
C HIS A 238 -12.16 7.67 -6.00
N VAL A 239 -11.73 6.41 -6.06
CA VAL A 239 -10.47 5.93 -5.44
C VAL A 239 -9.28 6.72 -5.96
N THR A 240 -9.23 6.94 -7.27
CA THR A 240 -8.16 7.71 -7.92
C THR A 240 -8.19 9.18 -7.51
N ALA A 241 -9.36 9.79 -7.48
CA ALA A 241 -9.54 11.19 -7.08
C ALA A 241 -9.11 11.43 -5.63
N VAL A 242 -9.46 10.52 -4.72
CA VAL A 242 -9.04 10.58 -3.31
C VAL A 242 -7.52 10.43 -3.18
N ALA A 243 -6.90 9.51 -3.92
CA ALA A 243 -5.44 9.34 -3.92
C ALA A 243 -4.72 10.61 -4.43
N ASN A 244 -5.28 11.27 -5.44
CA ASN A 244 -4.71 12.49 -6.03
C ASN A 244 -4.75 13.71 -5.08
N GLN A 245 -5.54 13.66 -4.01
CA GLN A 245 -5.49 14.67 -2.94
C GLN A 245 -4.32 14.48 -1.98
N THR A 246 -3.48 13.48 -2.20
CA THR A 246 -2.34 13.13 -1.36
C THR A 246 -1.05 13.12 -2.15
N LEU A 247 0.07 12.96 -1.46
CA LEU A 247 1.38 12.77 -2.09
C LEU A 247 1.63 11.34 -2.59
N LEU A 248 0.73 10.40 -2.33
CA LEU A 248 0.87 9.00 -2.74
C LEU A 248 1.21 8.81 -4.23
N PRO A 249 0.58 9.54 -5.17
CA PRO A 249 0.89 9.42 -6.60
C PRO A 249 2.32 9.78 -6.99
N LYS A 250 3.06 10.51 -6.14
CA LYS A 250 4.45 10.90 -6.38
C LYS A 250 5.45 9.75 -6.15
N ALA A 251 5.01 8.63 -5.60
CA ALA A 251 5.86 7.45 -5.45
C ALA A 251 5.95 6.65 -6.75
N ASN A 252 7.02 6.84 -7.49
CA ASN A 252 7.37 5.94 -8.58
C ASN A 252 7.74 4.56 -7.99
N HIS A 253 7.53 3.47 -8.71
CA HIS A 253 7.85 2.11 -8.28
C HIS A 253 7.18 1.64 -6.97
N SER A 254 6.10 2.33 -6.54
CA SER A 254 5.31 1.86 -5.41
C SER A 254 4.40 0.70 -5.81
N TRP A 255 4.39 -0.37 -5.01
CA TRP A 255 3.47 -1.49 -5.21
C TRP A 255 2.00 -1.10 -4.98
N TYR A 256 1.71 0.04 -4.33
CA TYR A 256 0.36 0.61 -4.26
C TYR A 256 -0.21 0.93 -5.65
N PHE A 257 0.65 1.13 -6.62
CA PHE A 257 0.31 1.39 -8.02
C PHE A 257 0.68 0.23 -8.96
N GLY A 258 1.16 -0.90 -8.44
CA GLY A 258 1.72 -1.97 -9.26
C GLY A 258 3.08 -1.65 -9.90
N GLY A 259 3.68 -0.50 -9.57
CA GLY A 259 4.90 0.00 -10.20
C GLY A 259 6.19 -0.79 -9.85
N ASN A 260 6.10 -1.78 -8.97
CA ASN A 260 7.17 -2.72 -8.66
C ASN A 260 7.21 -3.92 -9.62
N ILE A 261 6.20 -4.11 -10.47
CA ILE A 261 6.13 -5.19 -11.44
C ILE A 261 6.29 -4.61 -12.86
N PRO A 262 7.32 -5.00 -13.62
CA PRO A 262 7.51 -4.53 -14.98
C PRO A 262 6.30 -4.83 -15.88
N GLY A 263 5.87 -3.85 -16.66
CA GLY A 263 4.74 -3.98 -17.60
C GLY A 263 3.34 -3.97 -16.96
N LYS A 264 3.23 -3.94 -15.64
CA LYS A 264 1.94 -3.85 -14.96
C LYS A 264 1.35 -2.44 -15.11
N PRO A 265 0.05 -2.31 -15.44
CA PRO A 265 -0.61 -1.01 -15.52
C PRO A 265 -0.54 -0.25 -14.19
N ARG A 266 -0.20 1.04 -14.26
CA ARG A 266 -0.09 1.89 -13.07
C ARG A 266 -1.48 2.33 -12.61
N THR A 267 -2.02 1.66 -11.61
CA THR A 267 -3.35 1.95 -11.02
C THR A 267 -3.23 1.97 -9.50
N PHE A 268 -3.77 3.01 -8.87
CA PHE A 268 -3.80 3.07 -7.40
C PHE A 268 -4.80 2.05 -6.86
N MET A 269 -4.31 1.11 -6.08
CA MET A 269 -5.10 -0.04 -5.64
C MET A 269 -5.70 0.10 -4.23
N PRO A 270 -5.05 0.72 -3.22
CA PRO A 270 -5.67 0.94 -1.92
C PRO A 270 -6.68 2.10 -1.94
N TYR A 271 -7.63 2.13 -1.00
CA TYR A 271 -8.48 3.30 -0.75
C TYR A 271 -7.86 4.17 0.35
N SER A 272 -7.57 5.45 0.05
CA SER A 272 -6.77 6.31 0.95
C SER A 272 -7.57 7.28 1.81
N ALA A 273 -8.91 7.33 1.70
CA ALA A 273 -9.74 8.20 2.54
C ALA A 273 -10.01 7.67 3.96
N GLY A 274 -9.46 6.49 4.30
CA GLY A 274 -9.62 5.87 5.62
C GLY A 274 -10.78 4.89 5.73
N LEU A 275 -10.69 4.01 6.74
CA LEU A 275 -11.64 2.92 6.97
C LEU A 275 -13.04 3.44 7.31
N ASP A 276 -13.13 4.52 8.09
CA ASP A 276 -14.42 5.07 8.52
C ASP A 276 -15.26 5.59 7.35
N LYS A 277 -14.63 6.29 6.40
CA LYS A 277 -15.28 6.75 5.17
C LYS A 277 -15.66 5.59 4.26
N PHE A 278 -14.79 4.60 4.13
CA PHE A 278 -15.08 3.39 3.38
C PHE A 278 -16.29 2.64 3.96
N ARG A 279 -16.31 2.45 5.27
CA ARG A 279 -17.40 1.81 6.00
C ARG A 279 -18.72 2.56 5.78
N SER A 280 -18.70 3.88 5.90
CA SER A 280 -19.89 4.71 5.64
C SER A 280 -20.43 4.54 4.22
N ASN A 281 -19.55 4.48 3.20
CA ASN A 281 -19.96 4.19 1.82
C ASN A 281 -20.61 2.80 1.70
N CYS A 282 -20.00 1.78 2.29
CA CYS A 282 -20.51 0.41 2.30
C CYS A 282 -21.89 0.34 2.97
N GLU A 283 -22.07 1.01 4.12
CA GLU A 283 -23.34 1.07 4.84
C GLU A 283 -24.44 1.79 4.03
N GLN A 284 -24.10 2.87 3.34
CA GLN A 284 -25.01 3.59 2.46
C GLN A 284 -25.50 2.70 1.31
N ILE A 285 -24.61 1.96 0.67
CA ILE A 285 -24.94 1.02 -0.40
C ILE A 285 -25.87 -0.08 0.15
N ALA A 286 -25.58 -0.67 1.29
CA ALA A 286 -26.43 -1.69 1.90
C ALA A 286 -27.83 -1.14 2.24
N LYS A 287 -27.93 0.04 2.87
CA LYS A 287 -29.21 0.70 3.21
C LYS A 287 -30.05 1.06 1.99
N SER A 288 -29.44 1.25 0.82
CA SER A 288 -30.13 1.54 -0.44
C SER A 288 -30.55 0.29 -1.22
N GLY A 289 -30.55 -0.90 -0.59
CA GLY A 289 -30.86 -2.17 -1.24
C GLY A 289 -29.76 -2.61 -2.21
N TYR A 290 -28.49 -2.38 -1.83
CA TYR A 290 -27.29 -2.69 -2.61
C TYR A 290 -27.25 -2.01 -3.98
N LYS A 291 -27.65 -0.73 -4.04
CA LYS A 291 -27.57 0.08 -5.25
C LYS A 291 -26.16 0.07 -5.84
N GLY A 292 -26.07 -0.14 -7.16
CA GLY A 292 -24.82 -0.35 -7.87
C GLY A 292 -24.45 -1.81 -8.07
N PHE A 293 -25.31 -2.70 -7.55
CA PHE A 293 -25.30 -4.12 -7.90
C PHE A 293 -26.54 -4.47 -8.71
N LYS A 294 -26.35 -5.29 -9.73
CA LYS A 294 -27.43 -5.96 -10.44
C LYS A 294 -27.74 -7.28 -9.70
N ILE A 295 -28.93 -7.33 -9.13
CA ILE A 295 -29.46 -8.51 -8.43
C ILE A 295 -30.46 -9.18 -9.36
N THR A 296 -30.33 -10.47 -9.62
CA THR A 296 -31.16 -11.23 -10.57
C THR A 296 -31.67 -12.50 -9.92
N GLN A 297 -32.99 -12.73 -10.05
CA GLN A 297 -33.67 -13.98 -9.69
C GLN A 297 -33.42 -15.07 -10.71
#